data_98d07661a50acf2ae9df6103ec43e165
#
_entry.id   98d07661a50acf2ae9df6103ec43e165
#
_cell.length_a   1.000
_cell.length_b   1.000
_cell.length_c   1.000
_cell.angle_alpha   90.00
_cell.angle_beta   90.00
_cell.angle_gamma   90.00
#
_symmetry.space_group_name_H-M   'P 1'
#
loop_
_entity.id
_entity.type
_entity.pdbx_description
1 polymer ?
#
loop_
_entity_poly.entity_id
_entity_poly.type
_entity_poly.pdbx_seq_one_letter_code
_entity_poly.pdbx_strand_id
1 'polypeptide(L)'
;MRINTGAPIPEGADAVVQVEDTELLKKSDDGKEELEIKIKQIPKAGQDIRPIGSDIEQGSVILHQGSVIGPAEIGLLATVGATKIKVVTKPIISLLSTGNELQDPKDASPLKSGFIRDSNKSTLKALLDDQGFSVNDCGIATDDLEDLNDKLSQALQSGDIVVTTGGVSMGDRDLLRQVLVQKFDATIHFGRVNMKPGKPTTFATLTWSSKKKLVLGLPGNPVSATVTSHLYVLPCARAMSGYDRPFGAIVKAKIPMDLNLDSR
;
A
#
# COMPACT_ATOMS: atom_id res chain seq x y z
N MET A 1 31.75 -9.11 38.21
CA MET A 1 30.27 -9.15 38.29
C MET A 1 29.72 -9.71 37.00
N ARG A 2 28.76 -10.65 37.07
CA ARG A 2 28.09 -11.18 35.89
C ARG A 2 26.93 -10.28 35.49
N ILE A 3 26.82 -9.96 34.19
CA ILE A 3 25.74 -9.19 33.59
C ILE A 3 25.17 -9.91 32.37
N ASN A 4 23.95 -9.59 31.97
CA ASN A 4 23.35 -10.09 30.75
C ASN A 4 23.59 -9.11 29.59
N THR A 5 23.54 -9.62 28.38
CA THR A 5 23.55 -8.78 27.17
C THR A 5 22.45 -7.71 27.25
N GLY A 6 22.78 -6.45 26.99
CA GLY A 6 21.88 -5.31 27.09
C GLY A 6 21.74 -4.71 28.49
N ALA A 7 22.35 -5.29 29.53
CA ALA A 7 22.35 -4.69 30.85
C ALA A 7 23.27 -3.45 30.89
N PRO A 8 22.96 -2.45 31.77
CA PRO A 8 23.86 -1.31 31.97
C PRO A 8 25.18 -1.79 32.57
N ILE A 9 26.27 -1.15 32.15
CA ILE A 9 27.60 -1.43 32.70
C ILE A 9 27.64 -0.97 34.14
N PRO A 10 28.08 -1.83 35.11
CA PRO A 10 28.22 -1.46 36.52
C PRO A 10 29.21 -0.30 36.72
N GLU A 11 28.96 0.51 37.74
CA GLU A 11 29.86 1.60 38.11
C GLU A 11 31.27 1.06 38.40
N GLY A 12 32.28 1.71 37.82
CA GLY A 12 33.70 1.33 37.95
C GLY A 12 34.19 0.23 37.01
N ALA A 13 33.29 -0.36 36.17
CA ALA A 13 33.69 -1.31 35.15
C ALA A 13 34.02 -0.57 33.84
N ASP A 14 35.10 -0.95 33.19
CA ASP A 14 35.63 -0.34 31.96
C ASP A 14 35.70 -1.32 30.79
N ALA A 15 35.38 -2.60 30.99
CA ALA A 15 35.34 -3.62 29.95
C ALA A 15 34.34 -4.73 30.28
N VAL A 16 33.88 -5.41 29.25
CA VAL A 16 33.09 -6.63 29.38
C VAL A 16 33.81 -7.78 28.69
N VAL A 17 33.81 -8.94 29.34
CA VAL A 17 34.34 -10.19 28.78
C VAL A 17 33.22 -11.15 28.54
N GLN A 18 33.14 -11.69 27.33
CA GLN A 18 32.13 -12.69 26.96
C GLN A 18 32.33 -13.98 27.79
N VAL A 19 31.24 -14.67 28.13
CA VAL A 19 31.30 -15.86 28.99
C VAL A 19 32.16 -16.96 28.35
N GLU A 20 32.25 -17.03 27.04
CA GLU A 20 33.06 -17.96 26.26
C GLU A 20 34.56 -17.75 26.48
N ASP A 21 34.97 -16.52 26.81
CA ASP A 21 36.37 -16.16 27.13
C ASP A 21 36.69 -16.25 28.61
N THR A 22 35.81 -16.88 29.39
CA THR A 22 36.01 -17.15 30.79
C THR A 22 36.03 -18.66 31.08
N GLU A 23 36.63 -19.04 32.22
CA GLU A 23 36.63 -20.39 32.77
C GLU A 23 36.18 -20.31 34.23
N LEU A 24 35.17 -21.04 34.60
CA LEU A 24 34.69 -21.08 35.95
C LEU A 24 35.62 -21.93 36.84
N LEU A 25 36.20 -21.33 37.86
CA LEU A 25 37.12 -21.99 38.78
C LEU A 25 36.40 -22.45 40.09
N LYS A 26 35.48 -21.63 40.63
CA LYS A 26 34.84 -21.92 41.90
C LYS A 26 33.39 -21.45 41.92
N LYS A 27 32.50 -22.29 42.45
CA LYS A 27 31.11 -21.96 42.77
C LYS A 27 30.87 -21.90 44.28
N SER A 28 29.77 -21.25 44.70
CA SER A 28 29.23 -21.36 46.02
C SER A 28 28.81 -22.81 46.35
N ASP A 29 28.73 -23.15 47.65
CA ASP A 29 28.38 -24.49 48.10
C ASP A 29 26.99 -24.93 47.62
N ASP A 30 26.07 -23.99 47.38
CA ASP A 30 24.74 -24.26 46.82
C ASP A 30 24.73 -24.28 45.29
N GLY A 31 25.88 -24.04 44.65
CA GLY A 31 26.08 -24.06 43.18
C GLY A 31 25.44 -22.91 42.42
N LYS A 32 24.86 -21.92 43.10
CA LYS A 32 24.11 -20.81 42.46
C LYS A 32 24.96 -19.63 42.07
N GLU A 33 26.06 -19.37 42.77
CA GLU A 33 26.92 -18.21 42.54
C GLU A 33 28.30 -18.61 42.03
N GLU A 34 28.81 -17.87 41.05
CA GLU A 34 30.17 -17.97 40.55
C GLU A 34 31.08 -17.13 41.42
N LEU A 35 31.89 -17.78 42.23
CA LEU A 35 32.80 -17.10 43.21
C LEU A 35 34.11 -16.70 42.59
N GLU A 36 34.66 -17.52 41.66
CA GLU A 36 35.91 -17.27 41.02
C GLU A 36 35.87 -17.74 39.53
N ILE A 37 36.30 -16.87 38.67
CA ILE A 37 36.43 -17.12 37.24
C ILE A 37 37.86 -16.76 36.79
N LYS A 38 38.35 -17.48 35.78
CA LYS A 38 39.59 -17.14 35.08
C LYS A 38 39.23 -16.48 33.77
N ILE A 39 39.76 -15.29 33.51
CA ILE A 39 39.66 -14.60 32.24
C ILE A 39 40.79 -15.09 31.35
N LYS A 40 40.49 -15.66 30.18
CA LYS A 40 41.45 -16.27 29.27
C LYS A 40 42.34 -15.23 28.56
N GLN A 41 41.79 -14.01 28.33
CA GLN A 41 42.50 -12.90 27.70
C GLN A 41 42.18 -11.61 28.46
N ILE A 42 43.23 -10.79 28.74
CA ILE A 42 43.03 -9.49 29.38
C ILE A 42 42.27 -8.58 28.42
N PRO A 43 41.08 -8.07 28.80
CA PRO A 43 40.31 -7.19 27.95
C PRO A 43 40.95 -5.82 27.82
N LYS A 44 40.69 -5.13 26.71
CA LYS A 44 41.05 -3.72 26.56
C LYS A 44 39.97 -2.83 27.13
N ALA A 45 40.31 -1.67 27.68
CA ALA A 45 39.32 -0.69 28.10
C ALA A 45 38.35 -0.36 26.95
N GLY A 46 37.05 -0.34 27.23
CA GLY A 46 35.98 -0.17 26.28
C GLY A 46 35.58 -1.44 25.50
N GLN A 47 36.25 -2.59 25.74
CA GLN A 47 35.94 -3.82 25.03
C GLN A 47 34.51 -4.27 25.35
N ASP A 48 33.76 -4.60 24.27
CA ASP A 48 32.35 -5.08 24.31
C ASP A 48 31.38 -4.13 25.06
N ILE A 49 31.74 -2.85 25.20
CA ILE A 49 30.91 -1.77 25.72
C ILE A 49 30.42 -0.90 24.56
N ARG A 50 29.10 -0.80 24.39
CA ARG A 50 28.53 0.15 23.44
C ARG A 50 28.47 1.55 24.05
N PRO A 51 29.04 2.60 23.42
CA PRO A 51 28.84 3.97 23.85
C PRO A 51 27.40 4.39 23.84
N ILE A 52 26.99 5.30 24.71
CA ILE A 52 25.67 5.93 24.64
C ILE A 52 25.53 6.59 23.28
N GLY A 53 24.38 6.35 22.61
CA GLY A 53 24.11 6.89 21.28
C GLY A 53 24.67 6.06 20.11
N SER A 54 25.31 4.90 20.36
CA SER A 54 25.84 4.04 19.29
C SER A 54 24.78 3.53 18.32
N ASP A 55 23.55 3.32 18.77
CA ASP A 55 22.43 2.87 17.94
C ASP A 55 21.67 4.08 17.39
N ILE A 56 21.34 5.05 18.21
CA ILE A 56 20.63 6.28 17.84
C ILE A 56 21.24 7.44 18.61
N GLU A 57 21.89 8.36 17.91
CA GLU A 57 22.50 9.55 18.51
C GLU A 57 21.40 10.55 18.93
N GLN A 58 21.60 11.20 20.07
CA GLN A 58 20.67 12.23 20.55
C GLN A 58 20.58 13.40 19.56
N GLY A 59 19.36 13.74 19.13
CA GLY A 59 19.11 14.82 18.18
C GLY A 59 19.15 14.39 16.71
N SER A 60 19.48 13.13 16.41
CA SER A 60 19.43 12.61 15.04
C SER A 60 17.97 12.50 14.56
N VAL A 61 17.77 12.76 13.27
CA VAL A 61 16.46 12.56 12.60
C VAL A 61 16.29 11.08 12.29
N ILE A 62 15.34 10.42 12.93
CA ILE A 62 15.08 8.99 12.75
C ILE A 62 14.15 8.68 11.57
N LEU A 63 13.24 9.60 11.23
CA LEU A 63 12.33 9.49 10.08
C LEU A 63 12.17 10.86 9.42
N HIS A 64 12.14 10.86 8.11
CA HIS A 64 11.90 12.06 7.31
C HIS A 64 10.42 12.17 6.90
N GLN A 65 10.01 13.40 6.58
CA GLN A 65 8.71 13.61 5.93
C GLN A 65 8.64 12.81 4.61
N GLY A 66 7.51 12.16 4.33
CA GLY A 66 7.35 11.30 3.16
C GLY A 66 7.77 9.84 3.39
N SER A 67 8.39 9.51 4.53
CA SER A 67 8.69 8.11 4.87
C SER A 67 7.41 7.29 5.02
N VAL A 68 7.42 6.10 4.44
CA VAL A 68 6.34 5.12 4.63
C VAL A 68 6.54 4.44 5.98
N ILE A 69 5.51 4.48 6.82
CA ILE A 69 5.57 3.87 8.15
C ILE A 69 5.24 2.38 8.05
N GLY A 70 6.29 1.57 8.06
CA GLY A 70 6.22 0.12 8.13
C GLY A 70 6.63 -0.43 9.51
N PRO A 71 6.78 -1.75 9.65
CA PRO A 71 7.16 -2.38 10.93
C PRO A 71 8.47 -1.87 11.50
N ALA A 72 9.48 -1.61 10.67
CA ALA A 72 10.79 -1.10 11.10
C ALA A 72 10.66 0.32 11.67
N GLU A 73 9.93 1.20 10.99
CA GLU A 73 9.69 2.58 11.41
C GLU A 73 8.90 2.62 12.73
N ILE A 74 7.94 1.72 12.91
CA ILE A 74 7.23 1.57 14.21
C ILE A 74 8.20 1.17 15.32
N GLY A 75 9.13 0.26 15.04
CA GLY A 75 10.19 -0.14 15.99
C GLY A 75 11.08 1.04 16.38
N LEU A 76 11.54 1.84 15.40
CA LEU A 76 12.34 3.04 15.64
C LEU A 76 11.59 4.08 16.48
N LEU A 77 10.32 4.34 16.15
CA LEU A 77 9.47 5.26 16.90
C LEU A 77 9.30 4.79 18.36
N ALA A 78 9.10 3.49 18.58
CA ALA A 78 8.99 2.91 19.90
C ALA A 78 10.29 3.05 20.71
N THR A 79 11.46 2.84 20.07
CA THR A 79 12.77 2.96 20.70
C THR A 79 13.01 4.36 21.27
N VAL A 80 12.55 5.40 20.57
CA VAL A 80 12.71 6.80 21.03
C VAL A 80 11.49 7.31 21.83
N GLY A 81 10.51 6.46 22.15
CA GLY A 81 9.33 6.82 22.93
C GLY A 81 8.32 7.71 22.22
N ALA A 82 8.35 7.77 20.87
CA ALA A 82 7.40 8.55 20.10
C ALA A 82 6.04 7.83 20.04
N THR A 83 5.05 8.32 20.79
CA THR A 83 3.71 7.71 20.88
C THR A 83 2.71 8.28 19.87
N LYS A 84 3.00 9.44 19.25
CA LYS A 84 2.13 10.15 18.30
C LYS A 84 2.95 10.76 17.18
N ILE A 85 2.53 10.53 15.95
CA ILE A 85 3.10 11.13 14.75
C ILE A 85 1.99 11.69 13.85
N LYS A 86 2.32 12.71 13.06
CA LYS A 86 1.42 13.22 12.03
C LYS A 86 1.62 12.41 10.75
N VAL A 87 0.54 11.91 10.17
CA VAL A 87 0.55 11.15 8.92
C VAL A 87 -0.41 11.75 7.91
N VAL A 88 -0.18 11.47 6.62
CA VAL A 88 -1.11 11.83 5.55
C VAL A 88 -2.32 10.90 5.62
N THR A 89 -3.52 11.46 5.51
CA THR A 89 -4.75 10.66 5.42
C THR A 89 -4.79 9.93 4.08
N LYS A 90 -5.02 8.62 4.11
CA LYS A 90 -5.21 7.84 2.89
C LYS A 90 -6.53 8.19 2.22
N PRO A 91 -6.59 8.22 0.86
CA PRO A 91 -7.84 8.44 0.14
C PRO A 91 -8.79 7.25 0.33
N ILE A 92 -10.09 7.53 0.30
CA ILE A 92 -11.15 6.53 0.21
C ILE A 92 -11.42 6.27 -1.27
N ILE A 93 -11.51 4.99 -1.66
CA ILE A 93 -11.74 4.58 -3.04
C ILE A 93 -13.14 4.00 -3.18
N SER A 94 -13.95 4.59 -4.07
CA SER A 94 -15.27 4.09 -4.42
C SER A 94 -15.20 3.23 -5.68
N LEU A 95 -15.66 1.97 -5.61
CA LEU A 95 -15.71 1.05 -6.75
C LEU A 95 -17.15 0.96 -7.27
N LEU A 96 -17.32 1.18 -8.56
CA LEU A 96 -18.58 1.09 -9.28
C LEU A 96 -18.39 0.21 -10.52
N SER A 97 -19.19 -0.83 -10.68
CA SER A 97 -19.23 -1.59 -11.94
C SER A 97 -20.32 -1.06 -12.85
N THR A 98 -20.13 -1.20 -14.18
CA THR A 98 -21.13 -0.81 -15.16
C THR A 98 -21.35 -1.93 -16.18
N GLY A 99 -22.61 -2.20 -16.51
CA GLY A 99 -23.00 -3.20 -17.50
C GLY A 99 -24.31 -3.90 -17.17
N ASN A 100 -25.19 -4.00 -18.16
CA ASN A 100 -26.49 -4.68 -18.02
C ASN A 100 -26.36 -6.20 -17.88
N GLU A 101 -25.20 -6.77 -18.24
CA GLU A 101 -24.88 -8.18 -18.14
C GLU A 101 -24.42 -8.62 -16.74
N LEU A 102 -24.18 -7.66 -15.84
CA LEU A 102 -23.57 -7.94 -14.55
C LEU A 102 -24.61 -8.34 -13.49
N GLN A 103 -24.31 -9.38 -12.74
CA GLN A 103 -25.02 -9.78 -11.53
C GLN A 103 -24.09 -9.69 -10.32
N ASP A 104 -24.57 -9.11 -9.21
CA ASP A 104 -23.76 -8.97 -7.99
C ASP A 104 -23.36 -10.36 -7.47
N PRO A 105 -22.07 -10.61 -7.16
CA PRO A 105 -21.62 -11.88 -6.58
C PRO A 105 -22.30 -12.25 -5.26
N LYS A 106 -22.78 -11.25 -4.51
CA LYS A 106 -23.51 -11.43 -3.24
C LYS A 106 -24.94 -11.90 -3.44
N ASP A 107 -25.48 -11.76 -4.65
CA ASP A 107 -26.81 -12.28 -4.98
C ASP A 107 -26.74 -13.81 -5.04
N ALA A 108 -27.36 -14.47 -4.05
CA ALA A 108 -27.39 -15.94 -3.93
C ALA A 108 -28.28 -16.61 -4.97
N SER A 109 -29.05 -15.86 -5.78
CA SER A 109 -29.88 -16.41 -6.83
C SER A 109 -29.04 -17.06 -7.93
N PRO A 110 -29.56 -18.06 -8.66
CA PRO A 110 -28.91 -18.63 -9.81
C PRO A 110 -28.54 -17.56 -10.84
N LEU A 111 -27.41 -17.73 -11.51
CA LEU A 111 -26.98 -16.83 -12.57
C LEU A 111 -28.03 -16.81 -13.69
N LYS A 112 -28.53 -15.63 -14.00
CA LYS A 112 -29.52 -15.44 -15.07
C LYS A 112 -28.89 -15.73 -16.43
N SER A 113 -29.69 -16.25 -17.38
CA SER A 113 -29.21 -16.47 -18.74
C SER A 113 -28.74 -15.14 -19.38
N GLY A 114 -27.56 -15.16 -19.97
CA GLY A 114 -26.93 -13.96 -20.56
C GLY A 114 -26.22 -13.03 -19.56
N PHE A 115 -26.24 -13.36 -18.26
CA PHE A 115 -25.52 -12.59 -17.23
C PHE A 115 -24.20 -13.23 -16.86
N ILE A 116 -23.29 -12.42 -16.30
CA ILE A 116 -22.02 -12.86 -15.68
C ILE A 116 -21.92 -12.28 -14.28
N ARG A 117 -21.17 -12.94 -13.40
CA ARG A 117 -20.88 -12.38 -12.07
C ARG A 117 -19.86 -11.25 -12.17
N ASP A 118 -20.10 -10.16 -11.43
CA ASP A 118 -19.17 -9.05 -11.30
C ASP A 118 -17.91 -9.49 -10.52
N SER A 119 -16.92 -10.01 -11.22
CA SER A 119 -15.64 -10.42 -10.65
C SER A 119 -14.66 -9.24 -10.47
N ASN A 120 -14.78 -8.19 -11.31
CA ASN A 120 -13.85 -7.06 -11.31
C ASN A 120 -13.88 -6.31 -9.98
N LYS A 121 -15.05 -5.92 -9.52
CA LYS A 121 -15.21 -5.20 -8.26
C LYS A 121 -14.66 -6.00 -7.08
N SER A 122 -14.94 -7.31 -7.04
CA SER A 122 -14.41 -8.20 -6.00
C SER A 122 -12.89 -8.28 -6.01
N THR A 123 -12.28 -8.44 -7.20
CA THR A 123 -10.83 -8.48 -7.38
C THR A 123 -10.19 -7.15 -6.98
N LEU A 124 -10.74 -6.03 -7.45
CA LEU A 124 -10.19 -4.71 -7.16
C LEU A 124 -10.32 -4.34 -5.69
N LYS A 125 -11.45 -4.70 -5.07
CA LYS A 125 -11.62 -4.50 -3.63
C LYS A 125 -10.56 -5.26 -2.84
N ALA A 126 -10.37 -6.54 -3.12
CA ALA A 126 -9.37 -7.36 -2.45
C ALA A 126 -7.95 -6.81 -2.65
N LEU A 127 -7.60 -6.39 -3.88
CA LEU A 127 -6.32 -5.76 -4.20
C LEU A 127 -6.07 -4.49 -3.38
N LEU A 128 -7.06 -3.61 -3.30
CA LEU A 128 -6.93 -2.32 -2.62
C LEU A 128 -6.94 -2.46 -1.09
N ASP A 129 -7.75 -3.37 -0.56
CA ASP A 129 -7.76 -3.73 0.87
C ASP A 129 -6.39 -4.28 1.31
N ASP A 130 -5.77 -5.17 0.49
CA ASP A 130 -4.42 -5.72 0.73
C ASP A 130 -3.35 -4.60 0.79
N GLN A 131 -3.53 -3.53 0.00
CA GLN A 131 -2.67 -2.35 0.04
C GLN A 131 -3.04 -1.36 1.16
N GLY A 132 -4.00 -1.72 2.00
CA GLY A 132 -4.45 -0.95 3.17
C GLY A 132 -5.21 0.32 2.84
N PHE A 133 -5.94 0.36 1.71
CA PHE A 133 -6.88 1.42 1.36
C PHE A 133 -8.30 1.06 1.80
N SER A 134 -9.08 2.07 2.20
CA SER A 134 -10.51 1.90 2.46
C SER A 134 -11.28 1.93 1.15
N VAL A 135 -12.14 0.92 0.95
CA VAL A 135 -12.88 0.74 -0.30
C VAL A 135 -14.38 0.68 -0.05
N ASN A 136 -15.12 1.58 -0.71
CA ASN A 136 -16.57 1.60 -0.75
C ASN A 136 -17.09 0.84 -1.99
N ASP A 137 -17.99 -0.10 -1.80
CA ASP A 137 -18.71 -0.79 -2.87
C ASP A 137 -19.95 0.04 -3.25
N CYS A 138 -19.94 0.65 -4.43
CA CYS A 138 -21.02 1.49 -4.95
C CYS A 138 -22.00 0.72 -5.84
N GLY A 139 -21.92 -0.60 -5.88
CA GLY A 139 -22.83 -1.45 -6.61
C GLY A 139 -22.54 -1.55 -8.11
N ILE A 140 -23.57 -1.76 -8.89
CA ILE A 140 -23.53 -1.92 -10.35
C ILE A 140 -24.48 -0.88 -10.94
N ALA A 141 -23.99 -0.08 -11.88
CA ALA A 141 -24.79 0.80 -12.71
C ALA A 141 -25.20 0.07 -14.00
N THR A 142 -26.39 0.34 -14.47
CA THR A 142 -26.85 -0.09 -15.78
C THR A 142 -26.25 0.77 -16.90
N ASP A 143 -26.39 0.34 -18.15
CA ASP A 143 -26.00 1.12 -19.33
C ASP A 143 -27.06 2.18 -19.66
N ASP A 144 -27.52 2.88 -18.63
CA ASP A 144 -28.43 4.02 -18.68
C ASP A 144 -27.76 5.27 -18.14
N LEU A 145 -28.00 6.41 -18.79
CA LEU A 145 -27.35 7.69 -18.43
C LEU A 145 -27.77 8.21 -17.06
N GLU A 146 -29.04 8.05 -16.68
CA GLU A 146 -29.55 8.55 -15.39
C GLU A 146 -29.06 7.67 -14.23
N ASP A 147 -29.15 6.34 -14.38
CA ASP A 147 -28.66 5.41 -13.37
C ASP A 147 -27.14 5.55 -13.16
N LEU A 148 -26.37 5.69 -14.25
CA LEU A 148 -24.93 5.93 -14.16
C LEU A 148 -24.61 7.26 -13.48
N ASN A 149 -25.36 8.34 -13.81
CA ASN A 149 -25.22 9.64 -13.17
C ASN A 149 -25.46 9.56 -11.65
N ASP A 150 -26.53 8.90 -11.24
CA ASP A 150 -26.91 8.77 -9.84
C ASP A 150 -25.90 7.94 -9.04
N LYS A 151 -25.45 6.83 -9.60
CA LYS A 151 -24.43 5.97 -9.00
C LYS A 151 -23.06 6.68 -8.91
N LEU A 152 -22.67 7.41 -9.95
CA LEU A 152 -21.45 8.23 -9.92
C LEU A 152 -21.53 9.33 -8.87
N SER A 153 -22.69 10.01 -8.72
CA SER A 153 -22.89 11.01 -7.68
C SER A 153 -22.69 10.43 -6.28
N GLN A 154 -23.26 9.25 -6.02
CA GLN A 154 -23.07 8.53 -4.74
C GLN A 154 -21.60 8.14 -4.53
N ALA A 155 -20.92 7.65 -5.57
CA ALA A 155 -19.51 7.28 -5.51
C ALA A 155 -18.60 8.49 -5.24
N LEU A 156 -18.86 9.63 -5.88
CA LEU A 156 -18.14 10.90 -5.68
C LEU A 156 -18.36 11.47 -4.28
N GLN A 157 -19.56 11.30 -3.72
CA GLN A 157 -19.85 11.73 -2.35
C GLN A 157 -19.08 10.91 -1.32
N SER A 158 -18.89 9.61 -1.55
CA SER A 158 -18.33 8.67 -0.58
C SER A 158 -16.84 8.43 -0.73
N GLY A 159 -16.21 8.75 -1.88
CA GLY A 159 -14.80 8.49 -2.14
C GLY A 159 -14.03 9.71 -2.64
N ASP A 160 -12.72 9.65 -2.52
CA ASP A 160 -11.78 10.63 -3.07
C ASP A 160 -11.30 10.22 -4.47
N ILE A 161 -11.27 8.92 -4.71
CA ILE A 161 -11.02 8.29 -6.01
C ILE A 161 -12.23 7.44 -6.35
N VAL A 162 -12.82 7.65 -7.52
CA VAL A 162 -13.85 6.77 -8.07
C VAL A 162 -13.22 5.89 -9.15
N VAL A 163 -13.38 4.60 -9.03
CA VAL A 163 -12.93 3.61 -10.02
C VAL A 163 -14.15 2.92 -10.59
N THR A 164 -14.34 3.02 -11.90
CA THR A 164 -15.38 2.26 -12.59
C THR A 164 -14.78 1.10 -13.37
N THR A 165 -15.51 0.01 -13.53
CA THR A 165 -15.14 -1.10 -14.41
C THR A 165 -16.26 -1.35 -15.42
N GLY A 166 -15.91 -1.48 -16.70
CA GLY A 166 -16.89 -1.48 -17.79
C GLY A 166 -17.33 -0.07 -18.20
N GLY A 167 -18.29 0.04 -19.08
CA GLY A 167 -18.82 1.33 -19.57
C GLY A 167 -17.83 2.19 -20.37
N VAL A 168 -16.58 1.77 -20.48
CA VAL A 168 -15.54 2.41 -21.28
C VAL A 168 -15.42 1.66 -22.62
N SER A 169 -15.82 2.31 -23.70
CA SER A 169 -15.81 1.73 -25.04
C SER A 169 -14.90 2.52 -25.99
N MET A 170 -14.47 1.86 -27.07
CA MET A 170 -13.66 2.48 -28.13
C MET A 170 -14.49 3.37 -29.08
N GLY A 171 -15.80 3.43 -28.93
CA GLY A 171 -16.73 4.10 -29.84
C GLY A 171 -17.54 5.23 -29.20
N ASP A 172 -18.54 5.71 -29.94
CA ASP A 172 -19.44 6.80 -29.53
C ASP A 172 -20.38 6.44 -28.35
N ARG A 173 -20.30 5.22 -27.85
CA ARG A 173 -21.08 4.70 -26.71
C ARG A 173 -20.32 4.69 -25.39
N ASP A 174 -19.34 5.55 -25.22
CA ASP A 174 -18.63 5.72 -23.94
C ASP A 174 -19.52 6.56 -22.99
N LEU A 175 -20.49 5.89 -22.35
CA LEU A 175 -21.44 6.52 -21.43
C LEU A 175 -20.74 7.21 -20.27
N LEU A 176 -19.68 6.58 -19.74
CA LEU A 176 -18.91 7.16 -18.63
C LEU A 176 -18.35 8.53 -18.99
N ARG A 177 -17.69 8.64 -20.13
CA ARG A 177 -17.09 9.90 -20.60
C ARG A 177 -18.16 10.97 -20.84
N GLN A 178 -19.28 10.58 -21.45
CA GLN A 178 -20.40 11.47 -21.68
C GLN A 178 -20.94 12.06 -20.38
N VAL A 179 -21.21 11.21 -19.36
CA VAL A 179 -21.72 11.64 -18.05
C VAL A 179 -20.68 12.51 -17.34
N LEU A 180 -19.41 12.13 -17.32
CA LEU A 180 -18.35 12.89 -16.68
C LEU A 180 -18.23 14.31 -17.22
N VAL A 181 -18.29 14.47 -18.55
CA VAL A 181 -18.17 15.80 -19.17
C VAL A 181 -19.46 16.62 -19.03
N GLN A 182 -20.61 16.02 -19.35
CA GLN A 182 -21.88 16.76 -19.43
C GLN A 182 -22.52 17.05 -18.09
N LYS A 183 -22.36 16.16 -17.10
CA LYS A 183 -23.02 16.28 -15.79
C LYS A 183 -22.09 16.74 -14.67
N PHE A 184 -20.81 16.45 -14.75
CA PHE A 184 -19.85 16.73 -13.68
C PHE A 184 -18.77 17.74 -14.06
N ASP A 185 -18.82 18.31 -15.27
CA ASP A 185 -17.80 19.25 -15.79
C ASP A 185 -16.36 18.73 -15.58
N ALA A 186 -16.19 17.42 -15.79
CA ALA A 186 -14.93 16.75 -15.56
C ALA A 186 -13.92 17.05 -16.69
N THR A 187 -12.68 17.25 -16.30
CA THR A 187 -11.56 17.33 -17.24
C THR A 187 -11.06 15.92 -17.54
N ILE A 188 -11.22 15.45 -18.79
CA ILE A 188 -10.66 14.17 -19.25
C ILE A 188 -9.19 14.38 -19.61
N HIS A 189 -8.28 13.75 -18.91
CA HIS A 189 -6.84 13.81 -19.18
C HIS A 189 -6.43 12.85 -20.28
N PHE A 190 -7.00 11.64 -20.26
CA PHE A 190 -6.92 10.66 -21.34
C PHE A 190 -8.11 9.68 -21.28
N GLY A 191 -8.50 9.16 -22.45
CA GLY A 191 -9.59 8.17 -22.58
C GLY A 191 -9.17 6.93 -23.38
N ARG A 192 -7.93 6.92 -23.87
CA ARG A 192 -7.33 5.80 -24.60
C ARG A 192 -5.84 5.79 -24.36
N VAL A 193 -5.28 4.60 -24.13
CA VAL A 193 -3.85 4.40 -23.87
C VAL A 193 -3.29 3.41 -24.91
N ASN A 194 -2.14 3.70 -25.47
CA ASN A 194 -1.48 2.78 -26.38
C ASN A 194 -0.80 1.63 -25.61
N MET A 195 -1.63 0.75 -25.08
CA MET A 195 -1.20 -0.44 -24.33
C MET A 195 -2.13 -1.63 -24.54
N LYS A 196 -1.62 -2.83 -24.32
CA LYS A 196 -2.37 -4.09 -24.32
C LYS A 196 -1.83 -4.98 -23.18
N PRO A 197 -2.71 -5.37 -22.24
CA PRO A 197 -4.14 -5.03 -22.10
C PRO A 197 -4.34 -3.60 -21.57
N GLY A 198 -5.57 -3.06 -21.66
CA GLY A 198 -5.94 -1.79 -20.99
C GLY A 198 -6.17 -0.59 -21.92
N LYS A 199 -6.22 -0.76 -23.23
CA LYS A 199 -6.40 0.33 -24.21
C LYS A 199 -7.54 1.33 -23.88
N PRO A 200 -8.78 0.92 -23.48
CA PRO A 200 -9.87 1.86 -23.18
C PRO A 200 -9.84 2.36 -21.73
N THR A 201 -8.67 2.69 -21.20
CA THR A 201 -8.56 3.28 -19.85
C THR A 201 -8.80 4.79 -19.92
N THR A 202 -9.67 5.30 -19.06
CA THR A 202 -10.02 6.72 -18.94
C THR A 202 -9.53 7.26 -17.61
N PHE A 203 -8.93 8.46 -17.63
CA PHE A 203 -8.59 9.20 -16.42
C PHE A 203 -9.15 10.63 -16.50
N ALA A 204 -9.87 11.00 -15.46
CA ALA A 204 -10.49 12.31 -15.35
C ALA A 204 -10.32 12.89 -13.95
N THR A 205 -10.44 14.21 -13.86
CA THR A 205 -10.53 14.94 -12.59
C THR A 205 -11.72 15.88 -12.64
N LEU A 206 -12.33 16.09 -11.48
CA LEU A 206 -13.42 17.05 -11.31
C LEU A 206 -13.41 17.62 -9.89
N THR A 207 -14.19 18.64 -9.66
CA THR A 207 -14.44 19.22 -8.34
C THR A 207 -15.82 18.80 -7.86
N TRP A 208 -15.89 18.13 -6.71
CA TRP A 208 -17.14 17.74 -6.06
C TRP A 208 -17.17 18.25 -4.63
N SER A 209 -18.20 19.04 -4.28
CA SER A 209 -18.30 19.66 -2.95
C SER A 209 -17.01 20.36 -2.51
N SER A 210 -16.45 21.20 -3.39
CA SER A 210 -15.18 21.95 -3.20
C SER A 210 -13.93 21.09 -3.00
N LYS A 211 -13.99 19.78 -3.27
CA LYS A 211 -12.86 18.86 -3.22
C LYS A 211 -12.52 18.33 -4.60
N LYS A 212 -11.24 18.23 -4.91
CA LYS A 212 -10.78 17.58 -6.13
C LYS A 212 -10.96 16.07 -6.00
N LYS A 213 -11.61 15.47 -7.00
CA LYS A 213 -11.84 14.04 -7.10
C LYS A 213 -11.15 13.48 -8.35
N LEU A 214 -10.68 12.24 -8.25
CA LEU A 214 -10.13 11.49 -9.37
C LEU A 214 -11.13 10.44 -9.83
N VAL A 215 -11.27 10.26 -11.12
CA VAL A 215 -12.09 9.19 -11.72
C VAL A 215 -11.25 8.39 -12.69
N LEU A 216 -11.21 7.08 -12.49
CA LEU A 216 -10.54 6.12 -13.35
C LEU A 216 -11.55 5.13 -13.89
N GLY A 217 -11.81 5.20 -15.20
CA GLY A 217 -12.61 4.23 -15.92
C GLY A 217 -11.73 3.11 -16.45
N LEU A 218 -11.92 1.90 -15.94
CA LEU A 218 -11.13 0.72 -16.29
C LEU A 218 -11.91 -0.17 -17.26
N PRO A 219 -11.21 -0.94 -18.12
CA PRO A 219 -11.86 -1.89 -19.02
C PRO A 219 -12.68 -2.95 -18.28
N GLY A 220 -13.76 -3.44 -18.91
CA GLY A 220 -14.58 -4.52 -18.36
C GLY A 220 -13.91 -5.91 -18.36
N ASN A 221 -12.89 -6.12 -19.20
CA ASN A 221 -12.13 -7.38 -19.17
C ASN A 221 -11.33 -7.51 -17.85
N PRO A 222 -11.47 -8.64 -17.11
CA PRO A 222 -10.85 -8.79 -15.77
C PRO A 222 -9.33 -8.63 -15.75
N VAL A 223 -8.62 -9.20 -16.73
CA VAL A 223 -7.15 -9.06 -16.83
C VAL A 223 -6.78 -7.60 -17.06
N SER A 224 -7.51 -6.92 -17.95
CA SER A 224 -7.28 -5.50 -18.23
C SER A 224 -7.55 -4.63 -17.00
N ALA A 225 -8.65 -4.88 -16.28
CA ALA A 225 -9.00 -4.17 -15.06
C ALA A 225 -7.92 -4.32 -13.98
N THR A 226 -7.42 -5.54 -13.78
CA THR A 226 -6.34 -5.82 -12.80
C THR A 226 -5.05 -5.11 -13.19
N VAL A 227 -4.59 -5.25 -14.43
CA VAL A 227 -3.35 -4.61 -14.92
C VAL A 227 -3.44 -3.09 -14.81
N THR A 228 -4.54 -2.50 -15.28
CA THR A 228 -4.71 -1.03 -15.22
C THR A 228 -4.86 -0.50 -13.79
N SER A 229 -5.38 -1.30 -12.87
CA SER A 229 -5.40 -0.94 -11.44
C SER A 229 -3.99 -0.83 -10.86
N HIS A 230 -3.10 -1.76 -11.17
CA HIS A 230 -1.70 -1.67 -10.75
C HIS A 230 -0.97 -0.48 -11.36
N LEU A 231 -1.27 -0.14 -12.63
CA LEU A 231 -0.57 0.91 -13.36
C LEU A 231 -1.11 2.31 -13.08
N TYR A 232 -2.39 2.46 -12.71
CA TYR A 232 -3.03 3.77 -12.56
C TYR A 232 -3.67 3.97 -11.19
N VAL A 233 -4.52 3.04 -10.71
CA VAL A 233 -5.26 3.22 -9.46
C VAL A 233 -4.32 3.25 -8.26
N LEU A 234 -3.47 2.26 -8.11
CA LEU A 234 -2.52 2.18 -6.99
C LEU A 234 -1.54 3.36 -6.96
N PRO A 235 -0.90 3.76 -8.07
CA PRO A 235 -0.05 4.96 -8.07
C PRO A 235 -0.79 6.24 -7.70
N CYS A 236 -2.01 6.45 -8.19
CA CYS A 236 -2.83 7.59 -7.80
C CYS A 236 -3.15 7.58 -6.29
N ALA A 237 -3.57 6.44 -5.76
CA ALA A 237 -3.89 6.30 -4.34
C ALA A 237 -2.65 6.51 -3.45
N ARG A 238 -1.50 5.98 -3.85
CA ARG A 238 -0.22 6.18 -3.17
C ARG A 238 0.24 7.63 -3.21
N ALA A 239 0.15 8.29 -4.38
CA ALA A 239 0.48 9.71 -4.51
C ALA A 239 -0.39 10.59 -3.61
N MET A 240 -1.70 10.33 -3.55
CA MET A 240 -2.62 11.02 -2.63
C MET A 240 -2.32 10.70 -1.15
N SER A 241 -1.69 9.57 -0.86
CA SER A 241 -1.23 9.18 0.49
C SER A 241 0.14 9.78 0.86
N GLY A 242 0.73 10.60 -0.02
CA GLY A 242 2.01 11.27 0.25
C GLY A 242 3.25 10.44 -0.01
N TYR A 243 3.16 9.36 -0.78
CA TYR A 243 4.34 8.58 -1.17
C TYR A 243 5.23 9.38 -2.13
N ASP A 244 6.51 9.52 -1.85
CA ASP A 244 7.47 10.15 -2.74
C ASP A 244 7.64 9.39 -4.06
N ARG A 245 7.53 8.07 -4.00
CA ARG A 245 7.61 7.17 -5.16
C ARG A 245 6.36 6.30 -5.26
N PRO A 246 5.27 6.83 -5.84
CA PRO A 246 3.98 6.11 -5.89
C PRO A 246 3.97 4.92 -6.85
N PHE A 247 4.86 4.90 -7.84
CA PHE A 247 4.97 3.82 -8.81
C PHE A 247 5.70 2.61 -8.23
N GLY A 248 5.38 1.42 -8.75
CA GLY A 248 6.14 0.21 -8.47
C GLY A 248 7.58 0.26 -9.01
N ALA A 249 8.43 -0.66 -8.57
CA ALA A 249 9.78 -0.78 -9.07
C ALA A 249 9.78 -1.09 -10.58
N ILE A 250 10.59 -0.35 -11.34
CA ILE A 250 10.81 -0.60 -12.76
C ILE A 250 12.14 -1.34 -12.89
N VAL A 251 12.10 -2.56 -13.40
CA VAL A 251 13.28 -3.41 -13.61
C VAL A 251 13.42 -3.75 -15.09
N LYS A 252 14.67 -3.86 -15.56
CA LYS A 252 14.96 -4.43 -16.88
C LYS A 252 15.10 -5.94 -16.71
N ALA A 253 14.35 -6.70 -17.50
CA ALA A 253 14.39 -8.16 -17.47
C ALA A 253 14.52 -8.71 -18.90
N LYS A 254 15.17 -9.86 -19.02
CA LYS A 254 15.20 -10.64 -20.27
C LYS A 254 14.05 -11.65 -20.22
N ILE A 255 13.23 -11.64 -21.25
CA ILE A 255 12.13 -12.58 -21.40
C ILE A 255 12.67 -13.81 -22.15
N PRO A 256 12.47 -15.04 -21.66
CA PRO A 256 13.06 -16.25 -22.24
C PRO A 256 12.35 -16.76 -23.48
N MET A 257 11.28 -16.08 -23.94
CA MET A 257 10.49 -16.43 -25.12
C MET A 257 10.23 -15.23 -25.99
N ASP A 258 10.01 -15.46 -27.27
CA ASP A 258 9.57 -14.41 -28.19
C ASP A 258 8.12 -14.01 -27.89
N LEU A 259 7.88 -12.73 -27.80
CA LEU A 259 6.54 -12.17 -27.64
C LEU A 259 6.02 -11.67 -28.97
N ASN A 260 4.88 -12.21 -29.41
CA ASN A 260 4.13 -11.61 -30.51
C ASN A 260 3.43 -10.35 -29.99
N LEU A 261 4.03 -9.19 -30.25
CA LEU A 261 3.44 -7.91 -29.93
C LEU A 261 2.33 -7.60 -30.95
N ASP A 262 1.12 -7.34 -30.43
CA ASP A 262 0.00 -6.89 -31.26
C ASP A 262 0.23 -5.43 -31.66
N SER A 263 0.29 -5.15 -32.93
CA SER A 263 0.51 -3.81 -33.50
C SER A 263 -0.75 -2.92 -33.57
N ARG A 264 -1.89 -3.37 -33.01
CA ARG A 264 -3.17 -2.65 -33.03
C ARG A 264 -3.38 -1.70 -31.89
#